data_fb8f70f8db379f7cfd3b250dc6800f50
#
_entry.id   fb8f70f8db379f7cfd3b250dc6800f50
#
_cell.length_a   1.000
_cell.length_b   1.000
_cell.length_c   1.000
_cell.angle_alpha   90.00
_cell.angle_beta   90.00
_cell.angle_gamma   90.00
#
_symmetry.space_group_name_H-M   'P 1'
#
loop_
_entity.id
_entity.type
_entity.pdbx_description
1 polymer ?
#
loop_
_entity_poly.entity_id
_entity_poly.type
_entity_poly.pdbx_seq_one_letter_code
_entity_poly.pdbx_strand_id
1 'polypeptide(L)'
;MCIRDSVFPESIVRTVVHMMESVALPGGGGVKAAIKGYRIAIKTGTAKKVGPDGRYINKYIAYTAGVAPASQPRFALVVVINDPQAGKYYGGAVSAPVFGAIMGGVLRTMNIEPDALTTGDKNEFVINQGEGTGGRS
;
A
#
# COMPACT_ATOMS: atom_id res chain seq x y z
N MET A 1 -2.99 29.00 -7.71
CA MET A 1 -1.77 29.22 -6.90
C MET A 1 -1.53 27.93 -6.13
N CYS A 2 -0.47 27.17 -6.46
CA CYS A 2 -0.13 25.96 -5.71
C CYS A 2 0.77 26.37 -4.54
N ILE A 3 0.26 26.31 -3.32
CA ILE A 3 1.02 26.53 -2.10
C ILE A 3 1.73 25.20 -1.79
N ARG A 4 3.06 25.20 -1.82
CA ARG A 4 3.88 24.07 -1.39
C ARG A 4 4.42 24.38 0.00
N ASP A 5 3.63 24.03 1.01
CA ASP A 5 4.06 24.17 2.39
C ASP A 5 4.55 22.81 2.93
N SER A 6 5.64 22.85 3.70
CA SER A 6 6.06 21.70 4.51
C SER A 6 5.21 21.63 5.76
N VAL A 7 4.42 20.58 5.90
CA VAL A 7 3.52 20.38 7.05
C VAL A 7 4.27 19.70 8.21
N PHE A 8 5.17 18.76 7.89
CA PHE A 8 5.95 17.99 8.85
C PHE A 8 7.43 17.92 8.45
N PRO A 9 8.35 17.74 9.42
CA PRO A 9 9.75 17.44 9.12
C PRO A 9 9.89 16.18 8.26
N GLU A 10 10.80 16.22 7.29
CA GLU A 10 11.02 15.12 6.34
C GLU A 10 11.34 13.79 7.03
N SER A 11 12.12 13.81 8.12
CA SER A 11 12.47 12.62 8.88
C SER A 11 11.24 11.90 9.46
N ILE A 12 10.26 12.67 9.95
CA ILE A 12 9.00 12.11 10.48
C ILE A 12 8.19 11.51 9.33
N VAL A 13 8.08 12.23 8.20
CA VAL A 13 7.36 11.73 7.02
C VAL A 13 7.95 10.42 6.50
N ARG A 14 9.29 10.32 6.39
CA ARG A 14 9.97 9.09 5.98
C ARG A 14 9.69 7.93 6.93
N THR A 15 9.70 8.16 8.23
CA THR A 15 9.38 7.15 9.23
C THR A 15 7.95 6.64 9.06
N VAL A 16 6.97 7.54 8.89
CA VAL A 16 5.56 7.17 8.69
C VAL A 16 5.38 6.40 7.38
N VAL A 17 5.97 6.85 6.28
CA VAL A 17 5.93 6.16 4.98
C VAL A 17 6.49 4.74 5.12
N HIS A 18 7.62 4.57 5.80
CA HIS A 18 8.19 3.25 6.04
C HIS A 18 7.26 2.33 6.86
N MET A 19 6.62 2.86 7.91
CA MET A 19 5.61 2.11 8.66
C MET A 19 4.41 1.69 7.79
N MET A 20 3.97 2.56 6.89
CA MET A 20 2.83 2.29 5.99
C MET A 20 3.13 1.22 4.92
N GLU A 21 4.40 0.94 4.62
CA GLU A 21 4.78 -0.13 3.69
C GLU A 21 4.32 -1.50 4.18
N SER A 22 4.36 -1.74 5.49
CA SER A 22 3.93 -3.02 6.11
C SER A 22 2.49 -3.41 5.78
N VAL A 23 1.63 -2.44 5.46
CA VAL A 23 0.22 -2.68 5.13
C VAL A 23 0.07 -3.42 3.79
N ALA A 24 0.99 -3.22 2.85
CA ALA A 24 1.01 -3.88 1.53
C ALA A 24 1.77 -5.21 1.51
N LEU A 25 2.48 -5.54 2.59
CA LEU A 25 3.26 -6.78 2.71
C LEU A 25 2.36 -7.97 3.12
N PRO A 26 2.85 -9.22 2.97
CA PRO A 26 2.15 -10.41 3.45
C PRO A 26 1.77 -10.28 4.93
N GLY A 27 0.50 -10.54 5.24
CA GLY A 27 -0.07 -10.33 6.58
C GLY A 27 -0.66 -8.93 6.81
N GLY A 28 -0.37 -7.95 5.96
CA GLY A 28 -0.97 -6.62 6.01
C GLY A 28 -2.39 -6.56 5.44
N GLY A 29 -3.19 -5.62 5.96
CA GLY A 29 -4.59 -5.46 5.55
C GLY A 29 -4.80 -4.96 4.10
N GLY A 30 -3.75 -4.53 3.42
CA GLY A 30 -3.79 -3.99 2.06
C GLY A 30 -2.95 -4.77 1.06
N VAL A 31 -2.59 -6.03 1.34
CA VAL A 31 -1.74 -6.87 0.48
C VAL A 31 -2.22 -6.93 -0.98
N LYS A 32 -3.51 -6.77 -1.24
CA LYS A 32 -4.08 -6.75 -2.60
C LYS A 32 -3.75 -5.49 -3.40
N ALA A 33 -3.17 -4.47 -2.76
CA ALA A 33 -2.66 -3.30 -3.45
C ALA A 33 -1.21 -3.49 -3.94
N ALA A 34 -0.52 -4.56 -3.56
CA ALA A 34 0.87 -4.80 -3.90
C ALA A 34 1.12 -4.72 -5.42
N ILE A 35 2.20 -4.04 -5.79
CA ILE A 35 2.61 -3.82 -7.19
C ILE A 35 3.97 -4.47 -7.36
N LYS A 36 4.06 -5.47 -8.27
CA LYS A 36 5.30 -6.18 -8.51
C LYS A 36 6.43 -5.21 -8.93
N GLY A 37 7.54 -5.28 -8.23
CA GLY A 37 8.73 -4.46 -8.48
C GLY A 37 8.73 -3.10 -7.80
N TYR A 38 7.66 -2.73 -7.10
CA TYR A 38 7.56 -1.43 -6.43
C TYR A 38 7.25 -1.56 -4.94
N ARG A 39 7.88 -0.71 -4.15
CA ARG A 39 7.51 -0.47 -2.76
C ARG A 39 6.41 0.57 -2.71
N ILE A 40 5.35 0.27 -2.02
CA ILE A 40 4.22 1.19 -1.84
C ILE A 40 3.90 1.39 -0.37
N ALA A 41 3.57 2.59 0.02
CA ALA A 41 3.14 2.92 1.37
C ALA A 41 1.66 3.29 1.34
N ILE A 42 0.82 2.49 2.00
CA ILE A 42 -0.63 2.62 1.92
C ILE A 42 -1.31 2.53 3.29
N LYS A 43 -2.53 3.05 3.36
CA LYS A 43 -3.47 2.83 4.46
C LYS A 43 -4.84 2.50 3.91
N THR A 44 -5.43 1.42 4.40
CA THR A 44 -6.81 1.04 4.09
C THR A 44 -7.76 1.47 5.19
N GLY A 45 -8.99 1.73 4.85
CA GLY A 45 -10.02 2.06 5.82
C GLY A 45 -11.40 1.63 5.37
N THR A 46 -12.31 1.51 6.34
CA THR A 46 -13.71 1.18 6.13
C THR A 46 -14.53 1.97 7.14
N ALA A 47 -15.45 2.77 6.66
CA ALA A 47 -16.35 3.56 7.50
C ALA A 47 -17.81 3.16 7.27
N LYS A 48 -18.59 3.08 8.35
CA LYS A 48 -20.05 3.00 8.24
C LYS A 48 -20.63 4.36 7.85
N LYS A 49 -21.67 4.34 7.03
CA LYS A 49 -22.39 5.54 6.65
C LYS A 49 -23.41 5.92 7.74
N VAL A 50 -23.66 7.21 7.85
CA VAL A 50 -24.71 7.74 8.70
C VAL A 50 -25.97 7.93 7.85
N GLY A 51 -27.11 7.46 8.35
CA GLY A 51 -28.41 7.63 7.74
C GLY A 51 -29.02 9.00 8.00
N PRO A 52 -30.21 9.28 7.39
CA PRO A 52 -30.89 10.56 7.55
C PRO A 52 -31.32 10.86 9.00
N ASP A 53 -31.49 9.83 9.82
CA ASP A 53 -31.82 9.91 11.25
C ASP A 53 -30.59 10.13 12.17
N GLY A 54 -29.38 10.34 11.60
CA GLY A 54 -28.16 10.52 12.33
C GLY A 54 -27.56 9.23 12.90
N ARG A 55 -28.15 8.07 12.63
CA ARG A 55 -27.66 6.76 13.10
C ARG A 55 -26.83 6.05 12.05
N TYR A 56 -25.93 5.17 12.48
CA TYR A 56 -25.19 4.30 11.56
C TYR A 56 -26.13 3.31 10.86
N ILE A 57 -26.05 3.26 9.54
CA ILE A 57 -26.77 2.30 8.70
C ILE A 57 -25.82 1.21 8.22
N ASN A 58 -26.36 0.09 7.71
CA ASN A 58 -25.58 -1.04 7.22
C ASN A 58 -25.05 -0.81 5.79
N LYS A 59 -24.48 0.37 5.57
CA LYS A 59 -23.80 0.78 4.35
C LYS A 59 -22.41 1.28 4.69
N TYR A 60 -21.46 1.07 3.78
CA TYR A 60 -20.05 1.29 4.03
C TYR A 60 -19.39 2.15 2.96
N ILE A 61 -18.28 2.79 3.34
CA ILE A 61 -17.33 3.41 2.44
C ILE A 61 -16.01 2.69 2.62
N ALA A 62 -15.50 2.08 1.55
CA ALA A 62 -14.21 1.43 1.53
C ALA A 62 -13.19 2.34 0.86
N TYR A 63 -12.03 2.56 1.49
CA TYR A 63 -11.02 3.42 0.91
C TYR A 63 -9.60 2.89 1.12
N THR A 64 -8.72 3.27 0.20
CA THR A 64 -7.27 3.06 0.27
C THR A 64 -6.59 4.32 -0.20
N ALA A 65 -5.70 4.85 0.62
CA ALA A 65 -4.86 6.00 0.30
C ALA A 65 -3.39 5.60 0.41
N GLY A 66 -2.54 6.18 -0.41
CA GLY A 66 -1.12 5.90 -0.32
C GLY A 66 -0.27 6.62 -1.34
N VAL A 67 1.02 6.35 -1.28
CA VAL A 67 2.06 6.94 -2.13
C VAL A 67 2.93 5.86 -2.74
N ALA A 68 3.49 6.15 -3.90
CA ALA A 68 4.44 5.29 -4.60
C ALA A 68 5.39 6.11 -5.49
N PRO A 69 6.64 5.63 -5.73
CA PRO A 69 7.36 4.58 -4.99
C PRO A 69 7.57 4.99 -3.53
N ALA A 70 7.66 4.04 -2.60
CA ALA A 70 7.83 4.39 -1.18
C ALA A 70 9.24 4.92 -0.86
N SER A 71 10.26 4.50 -1.62
CA SER A 71 11.64 4.98 -1.50
C SER A 71 11.78 6.48 -1.79
N GLN A 72 11.06 6.96 -2.81
CA GLN A 72 11.00 8.36 -3.22
C GLN A 72 9.60 8.67 -3.78
N PRO A 73 8.63 9.05 -2.93
CA PRO A 73 7.25 9.27 -3.34
C PRO A 73 7.11 10.30 -4.46
N ARG A 74 6.52 9.88 -5.56
CA ARG A 74 6.25 10.70 -6.75
C ARG A 74 4.76 10.93 -6.95
N PHE A 75 3.94 9.96 -6.54
CA PHE A 75 2.50 9.99 -6.71
C PHE A 75 1.80 9.68 -5.41
N ALA A 76 0.69 10.37 -5.16
CA ALA A 76 -0.27 10.06 -4.13
C ALA A 76 -1.61 9.72 -4.79
N LEU A 77 -2.28 8.68 -4.30
CA LEU A 77 -3.57 8.22 -4.83
C LEU A 77 -4.51 7.91 -3.67
N VAL A 78 -5.75 8.30 -3.82
CA VAL A 78 -6.84 7.88 -2.94
C VAL A 78 -7.92 7.23 -3.79
N VAL A 79 -8.31 6.02 -3.41
CA VAL A 79 -9.44 5.29 -4.00
C VAL A 79 -10.54 5.20 -2.96
N VAL A 80 -11.73 5.67 -3.30
CA VAL A 80 -12.91 5.61 -2.45
C VAL A 80 -14.02 4.88 -3.19
N ILE A 81 -14.54 3.81 -2.59
CA ILE A 81 -15.67 3.04 -3.11
C ILE A 81 -16.83 3.19 -2.15
N ASN A 82 -17.87 3.87 -2.63
CA ASN A 82 -19.06 4.17 -1.86
C ASN A 82 -20.09 3.06 -2.02
N ASP A 83 -20.53 2.51 -0.89
CA ASP A 83 -21.58 1.49 -0.80
C ASP A 83 -21.33 0.25 -1.70
N PRO A 84 -20.20 -0.47 -1.52
CA PRO A 84 -19.90 -1.65 -2.32
C PRO A 84 -20.97 -2.74 -2.13
N GLN A 85 -21.50 -3.28 -3.26
CA GLN A 85 -22.67 -4.19 -3.24
C GLN A 85 -22.29 -5.68 -3.38
N ALA A 86 -21.02 -6.02 -3.61
CA ALA A 86 -20.61 -7.40 -3.92
C ALA A 86 -20.34 -8.28 -2.69
N GLY A 87 -20.99 -8.02 -1.56
CA GLY A 87 -20.84 -8.80 -0.33
C GLY A 87 -19.53 -8.58 0.44
N LYS A 88 -18.62 -7.76 -0.10
CA LYS A 88 -17.37 -7.34 0.56
C LYS A 88 -17.35 -5.83 0.67
N TYR A 89 -16.98 -5.32 1.84
CA TYR A 89 -16.98 -3.89 2.14
C TYR A 89 -15.71 -3.36 2.80
N TYR A 90 -14.77 -4.23 3.14
CA TYR A 90 -13.48 -3.81 3.71
C TYR A 90 -12.55 -3.19 2.66
N GLY A 91 -11.89 -2.08 2.99
CA GLY A 91 -10.97 -1.39 2.10
C GLY A 91 -9.89 -2.29 1.50
N GLY A 92 -9.28 -3.16 2.31
CA GLY A 92 -8.30 -4.13 1.83
C GLY A 92 -8.83 -5.15 0.82
N ALA A 93 -10.15 -5.40 0.81
CA ALA A 93 -10.78 -6.34 -0.12
C ALA A 93 -11.32 -5.66 -1.39
N VAL A 94 -11.73 -4.40 -1.30
CA VAL A 94 -12.50 -3.69 -2.33
C VAL A 94 -11.69 -2.59 -3.00
N SER A 95 -11.12 -1.64 -2.22
CA SER A 95 -10.40 -0.49 -2.76
C SER A 95 -8.90 -0.75 -2.97
N ALA A 96 -8.27 -1.65 -2.19
CA ALA A 96 -6.86 -1.94 -2.33
C ALA A 96 -6.47 -2.53 -3.70
N PRO A 97 -7.19 -3.52 -4.27
CA PRO A 97 -6.87 -4.02 -5.61
C PRO A 97 -7.02 -2.95 -6.70
N VAL A 98 -8.00 -2.06 -6.56
CA VAL A 98 -8.19 -0.92 -7.48
C VAL A 98 -7.03 0.06 -7.38
N PHE A 99 -6.59 0.37 -6.15
CA PHE A 99 -5.40 1.18 -5.91
C PHE A 99 -4.18 0.59 -6.62
N GLY A 100 -3.90 -0.71 -6.42
CA GLY A 100 -2.76 -1.39 -7.03
C GLY A 100 -2.80 -1.36 -8.57
N ALA A 101 -3.97 -1.57 -9.16
CA ALA A 101 -4.15 -1.54 -10.61
C ALA A 101 -3.87 -0.13 -11.19
N ILE A 102 -4.47 0.91 -10.60
CA ILE A 102 -4.29 2.30 -11.06
C ILE A 102 -2.86 2.75 -10.85
N MET A 103 -2.32 2.64 -9.64
CA MET A 103 -0.98 3.10 -9.31
C MET A 103 0.08 2.34 -10.12
N GLY A 104 -0.07 1.04 -10.29
CA GLY A 104 0.82 0.23 -11.13
C GLY A 104 0.77 0.66 -12.62
N GLY A 105 -0.39 1.05 -13.11
CA GLY A 105 -0.55 1.66 -14.44
C GLY A 105 0.21 2.98 -14.55
N VAL A 106 0.02 3.88 -13.58
CA VAL A 106 0.70 5.19 -13.54
C VAL A 106 2.22 5.02 -13.52
N LEU A 107 2.75 4.18 -12.63
CA LEU A 107 4.20 3.97 -12.49
C LEU A 107 4.84 3.50 -13.80
N ARG A 108 4.19 2.55 -14.50
CA ARG A 108 4.67 2.05 -15.80
C ARG A 108 4.56 3.11 -16.90
N THR A 109 3.43 3.80 -16.99
CA THR A 109 3.21 4.84 -18.02
C THR A 109 4.19 6.00 -17.88
N MET A 110 4.54 6.34 -16.64
CA MET A 110 5.48 7.42 -16.32
C MET A 110 6.95 6.96 -16.30
N ASN A 111 7.24 5.71 -16.71
CA ASN A 111 8.57 5.11 -16.72
C ASN A 111 9.33 5.29 -15.40
N ILE A 112 8.64 5.08 -14.28
CA ILE A 112 9.28 5.10 -12.96
C ILE A 112 10.03 3.79 -12.76
N GLU A 113 11.29 3.88 -12.36
CA GLU A 113 12.10 2.70 -12.07
C GLU A 113 11.58 1.94 -10.85
N PRO A 114 11.54 0.59 -10.91
CA PRO A 114 11.20 -0.27 -9.78
C PRO A 114 12.17 -0.07 -8.61
N ASP A 115 11.64 0.12 -7.41
CA ASP A 115 12.41 0.37 -6.18
C ASP A 115 12.43 -0.82 -5.19
N ALA A 116 11.71 -1.90 -5.48
CA ALA A 116 11.73 -3.12 -4.69
C ALA A 116 12.97 -4.00 -4.95
N LEU A 117 13.76 -3.69 -5.98
CA LEU A 117 14.94 -4.47 -6.39
C LEU A 117 16.26 -3.87 -5.89
N THR A 118 16.25 -2.95 -4.95
CA THR A 118 17.47 -2.39 -4.38
C THR A 118 18.22 -3.44 -3.54
N THR A 119 19.51 -3.36 -3.62
CA THR A 119 20.61 -4.28 -3.23
C THR A 119 20.50 -4.95 -1.84
N GLY A 120 19.55 -4.60 -0.99
CA GLY A 120 19.31 -5.25 0.30
C GLY A 120 18.67 -6.64 0.19
N ASP A 121 17.75 -6.85 -0.76
CA ASP A 121 17.05 -8.13 -0.91
C ASP A 121 17.91 -9.24 -1.51
N LYS A 122 19.02 -8.90 -2.13
CA LYS A 122 19.96 -9.90 -2.69
C LYS A 122 20.74 -10.65 -1.62
N ASN A 123 20.91 -10.08 -0.44
CA ASN A 123 21.66 -10.71 0.65
C ASN A 123 20.81 -11.64 1.53
N GLU A 124 19.52 -11.41 1.64
CA GLU A 124 18.62 -12.33 2.38
C GLU A 124 18.37 -13.64 1.62
N PHE A 125 18.41 -13.61 0.28
CA PHE A 125 18.19 -14.81 -0.52
C PHE A 125 19.38 -15.78 -0.53
N VAL A 126 20.58 -15.30 -0.21
CA VAL A 126 21.81 -16.12 -0.24
C VAL A 126 22.06 -16.84 1.08
N ILE A 127 21.51 -16.37 2.20
CA ILE A 127 21.78 -16.94 3.53
C ILE A 127 20.99 -18.23 3.78
N ASN A 128 19.85 -18.44 3.12
CA ASN A 128 18.98 -19.64 3.34
C ASN A 128 19.30 -20.85 2.45
N GLN A 129 20.37 -20.82 1.66
CA GLN A 129 20.78 -22.00 0.86
C GLN A 129 22.05 -22.72 1.39
N GLY A 130 22.55 -22.34 2.56
CA GLY A 130 23.82 -22.82 3.10
C GLY A 130 23.78 -23.85 4.22
N GLU A 131 22.62 -24.34 4.65
CA GLU A 131 22.57 -25.39 5.69
C GLU A 131 21.76 -26.60 5.24
N GLY A 132 22.41 -27.46 4.52
CA GLY A 132 21.83 -28.77 4.16
C GLY A 132 22.79 -29.64 3.38
N THR A 133 23.94 -30.04 3.99
CA THR A 133 24.56 -31.34 3.73
C THR A 133 25.79 -31.52 4.64
N GLY A 134 25.82 -32.60 5.38
CA GLY A 134 27.06 -33.09 5.97
C GLY A 134 26.93 -33.61 7.39
N GLY A 135 26.36 -34.77 7.55
CA GLY A 135 26.41 -35.52 8.79
C GLY A 135 26.26 -37.01 8.52
N ARG A 136 27.33 -37.61 8.04
CA ARG A 136 27.54 -39.03 8.14
C ARG A 136 28.91 -39.29 8.76
N SER A 137 28.91 -39.87 9.90
CA SER A 137 29.74 -41.01 10.30
C SER A 137 29.24 -41.53 11.65
#